data_ffded78181cb2f97fda2d5f0b05f7143
#
_entry.id   ffded78181cb2f97fda2d5f0b05f7143
#
_cell.length_a   1.000
_cell.length_b   1.000
_cell.length_c   1.000
_cell.angle_alpha   90.00
_cell.angle_beta   90.00
_cell.angle_gamma   90.00
#
_symmetry.space_group_name_H-M   'P 1'
#
loop_
_entity.id
_entity.type
_entity.pdbx_description
1 polymer ?
#
loop_
_entity_poly.entity_id
_entity_poly.type
_entity_poly.pdbx_seq_one_letter_code
_entity_poly.pdbx_strand_id
1 'polypeptide(L)'
;MPRKKLTPAAVVAIVLATGPLSGVAPLVATAKAATPIATAPAQGVIKQRSDFGFDQTVARLKADIAAKGIRFFDEIDHQKLGASADLPIGRSTLLLFGNPPLGVQFLQANPLAGLDWPVRMLVTEDTDGTVWISWSDFRFVANRYQLENRDPQIAMAGEVAASIASAARK
;
A
#
# COMPACT_ATOMS: atom_id res chain seq x y z
N MET A 1 19.70 12.81 58.06
CA MET A 1 18.99 12.10 56.99
C MET A 1 18.37 10.85 57.59
N PRO A 2 17.05 10.73 57.72
CA PRO A 2 16.41 9.58 58.36
C PRO A 2 16.06 8.51 57.34
N ARG A 3 16.43 7.28 57.68
CA ARG A 3 16.11 6.05 56.96
C ARG A 3 14.64 5.70 57.16
N LYS A 4 13.86 5.52 56.07
CA LYS A 4 12.48 4.98 56.14
C LYS A 4 12.53 3.46 56.28
N LYS A 5 11.84 2.99 57.32
CA LYS A 5 11.65 1.57 57.65
C LYS A 5 10.64 0.94 56.72
N LEU A 6 10.96 -0.24 56.13
CA LEU A 6 10.02 -1.09 55.40
C LEU A 6 9.15 -1.86 56.42
N THR A 7 7.86 -1.86 56.20
CA THR A 7 6.87 -2.71 56.88
C THR A 7 6.72 -4.04 56.13
N PRO A 8 6.60 -5.19 56.84
CA PRO A 8 6.45 -6.49 56.19
C PRO A 8 5.03 -6.74 55.69
N ALA A 9 4.94 -7.34 54.51
CA ALA A 9 3.72 -7.74 53.84
C ALA A 9 3.03 -8.93 54.53
N ALA A 10 1.71 -8.84 54.66
CA ALA A 10 0.86 -9.89 55.18
C ALA A 10 0.79 -11.09 54.24
N VAL A 11 1.06 -12.27 54.79
CA VAL A 11 0.90 -13.57 54.10
C VAL A 11 -0.59 -13.92 54.11
N VAL A 12 -1.24 -13.95 52.97
CA VAL A 12 -2.58 -14.49 52.80
C VAL A 12 -2.47 -15.97 52.45
N ALA A 13 -2.94 -16.81 53.36
CA ALA A 13 -3.05 -18.25 53.16
C ALA A 13 -4.19 -18.56 52.18
N ILE A 14 -3.86 -19.15 51.02
CA ILE A 14 -4.86 -19.64 50.09
C ILE A 14 -5.19 -21.09 50.47
N VAL A 15 -6.43 -21.32 50.85
CA VAL A 15 -7.00 -22.64 51.08
C VAL A 15 -7.24 -23.32 49.71
N LEU A 16 -6.56 -24.41 49.46
CA LEU A 16 -6.77 -25.29 48.30
C LEU A 16 -8.02 -26.12 48.52
N ALA A 17 -9.12 -25.76 47.85
CA ALA A 17 -10.29 -26.62 47.72
C ALA A 17 -10.07 -27.57 46.52
N THR A 18 -9.92 -28.88 46.81
CA THR A 18 -9.89 -29.97 45.83
C THR A 18 -11.33 -30.27 45.38
N GLY A 19 -11.74 -29.72 44.22
CA GLY A 19 -12.96 -30.14 43.52
C GLY A 19 -12.61 -31.06 42.32
N PRO A 20 -13.54 -31.96 41.90
CA PRO A 20 -13.25 -32.94 40.87
C PRO A 20 -13.06 -32.27 39.49
N LEU A 21 -12.04 -32.70 38.76
CA LEU A 21 -11.71 -32.33 37.38
C LEU A 21 -12.84 -32.79 36.44
N SER A 22 -13.80 -31.92 36.17
CA SER A 22 -14.69 -32.08 35.01
C SER A 22 -13.91 -31.70 33.76
N GLY A 23 -13.76 -32.66 32.83
CA GLY A 23 -12.98 -32.51 31.63
C GLY A 23 -13.45 -31.36 30.75
N VAL A 24 -12.63 -30.34 30.65
CA VAL A 24 -12.79 -29.28 29.63
C VAL A 24 -12.13 -29.81 28.36
N ALA A 25 -12.93 -30.26 27.41
CA ALA A 25 -12.44 -30.59 26.07
C ALA A 25 -11.87 -29.31 25.43
N PRO A 26 -10.70 -29.36 24.76
CA PRO A 26 -10.20 -28.19 24.05
C PRO A 26 -11.15 -27.85 22.90
N LEU A 27 -11.73 -26.67 22.95
CA LEU A 27 -12.41 -26.08 21.79
C LEU A 27 -11.35 -25.81 20.72
N VAL A 28 -11.19 -26.77 19.79
CA VAL A 28 -10.44 -26.50 18.57
C VAL A 28 -11.28 -25.55 17.74
N ALA A 29 -10.99 -24.27 17.84
CA ALA A 29 -11.52 -23.27 16.93
C ALA A 29 -10.97 -23.56 15.53
N THR A 30 -11.77 -24.22 14.70
CA THR A 30 -11.50 -24.33 13.26
C THR A 30 -11.52 -22.91 12.71
N ALA A 31 -10.34 -22.38 12.40
CA ALA A 31 -10.20 -21.15 11.67
C ALA A 31 -10.89 -21.33 10.31
N LYS A 32 -12.07 -20.72 10.16
CA LYS A 32 -12.78 -20.66 8.89
C LYS A 32 -11.86 -19.98 7.90
N ALA A 33 -11.38 -20.73 6.90
CA ALA A 33 -10.58 -20.17 5.81
C ALA A 33 -11.34 -18.98 5.24
N ALA A 34 -10.69 -17.80 5.26
CA ALA A 34 -11.25 -16.61 4.67
C ALA A 34 -11.49 -16.87 3.18
N THR A 35 -12.73 -16.80 2.75
CA THR A 35 -13.09 -16.87 1.33
C THR A 35 -12.31 -15.76 0.61
N PRO A 36 -11.61 -16.04 -0.51
CA PRO A 36 -10.96 -14.99 -1.28
C PRO A 36 -12.02 -13.96 -1.67
N ILE A 37 -11.88 -12.74 -1.19
CA ILE A 37 -12.74 -11.63 -1.63
C ILE A 37 -12.35 -11.42 -3.09
N ALA A 38 -13.22 -11.83 -4.02
CA ALA A 38 -13.09 -11.43 -5.43
C ALA A 38 -13.16 -9.90 -5.45
N THR A 39 -12.01 -9.26 -5.56
CA THR A 39 -11.90 -7.80 -5.57
C THR A 39 -12.51 -7.32 -6.88
N ALA A 40 -13.70 -6.72 -6.82
CA ALA A 40 -14.22 -5.96 -7.94
C ALA A 40 -13.18 -4.91 -8.35
N PRO A 41 -13.03 -4.61 -9.65
CA PRO A 41 -12.06 -3.62 -10.10
C PRO A 41 -12.31 -2.31 -9.35
N ALA A 42 -11.29 -1.81 -8.66
CA ALA A 42 -11.40 -0.57 -7.89
C ALA A 42 -11.68 0.59 -8.87
N GLN A 43 -12.75 1.35 -8.61
CA GLN A 43 -13.10 2.50 -9.45
C GLN A 43 -11.94 3.49 -9.49
N GLY A 44 -11.63 4.00 -10.68
CA GLY A 44 -10.56 4.98 -10.86
C GLY A 44 -9.15 4.38 -10.77
N VAL A 45 -8.99 3.07 -10.90
CA VAL A 45 -7.70 2.40 -10.99
C VAL A 45 -7.52 1.79 -12.38
N ILE A 46 -6.41 2.14 -13.02
CA ILE A 46 -5.95 1.49 -14.26
C ILE A 46 -4.99 0.39 -13.86
N LYS A 47 -5.17 -0.82 -14.42
CA LYS A 47 -4.33 -1.98 -14.15
C LYS A 47 -3.81 -2.55 -15.47
N GLN A 48 -2.48 -2.76 -15.55
CA GLN A 48 -1.80 -3.31 -16.73
C GLN A 48 -0.91 -4.48 -16.30
N ARG A 49 -0.93 -5.57 -17.07
CA ARG A 49 -0.02 -6.68 -16.86
C ARG A 49 1.39 -6.31 -17.34
N SER A 50 2.41 -6.68 -16.57
CA SER A 50 3.80 -6.64 -17.03
C SER A 50 4.18 -7.91 -17.82
N ASP A 51 5.05 -7.77 -18.80
CA ASP A 51 5.67 -8.90 -19.53
C ASP A 51 6.98 -9.38 -18.86
N PHE A 52 7.34 -8.80 -17.71
CA PHE A 52 8.55 -9.06 -16.96
C PHE A 52 8.26 -9.50 -15.53
N GLY A 53 9.22 -10.13 -14.89
CA GLY A 53 9.15 -10.42 -13.45
C GLY A 53 9.17 -9.14 -12.59
N PHE A 54 8.84 -9.28 -11.32
CA PHE A 54 8.60 -8.15 -10.41
C PHE A 54 9.78 -7.16 -10.35
N ASP A 55 10.99 -7.63 -10.02
CA ASP A 55 12.17 -6.75 -9.86
C ASP A 55 12.53 -6.05 -11.17
N GLN A 56 12.43 -6.77 -12.28
CA GLN A 56 12.70 -6.22 -13.59
C GLN A 56 11.65 -5.17 -13.98
N THR A 57 10.39 -5.38 -13.61
CA THR A 57 9.31 -4.40 -13.80
C THR A 57 9.61 -3.12 -13.04
N VAL A 58 9.90 -3.21 -11.74
CA VAL A 58 10.26 -2.05 -10.92
C VAL A 58 11.46 -1.30 -11.51
N ALA A 59 12.53 -2.02 -11.88
CA ALA A 59 13.73 -1.42 -12.45
C ALA A 59 13.45 -0.70 -13.78
N ARG A 60 12.63 -1.29 -14.67
CA ARG A 60 12.25 -0.69 -15.96
C ARG A 60 11.43 0.59 -15.78
N LEU A 61 10.45 0.57 -14.89
CA LEU A 61 9.64 1.77 -14.61
C LEU A 61 10.51 2.90 -14.07
N LYS A 62 11.41 2.62 -13.12
CA LYS A 62 12.35 3.62 -12.57
C LYS A 62 13.29 4.17 -13.64
N ALA A 63 13.81 3.32 -14.51
CA ALA A 63 14.67 3.74 -15.62
C ALA A 63 13.92 4.65 -16.61
N ASP A 64 12.67 4.34 -16.94
CA ASP A 64 11.85 5.14 -17.86
C ASP A 64 11.45 6.49 -17.23
N ILE A 65 11.09 6.51 -15.94
CA ILE A 65 10.86 7.75 -15.18
C ILE A 65 12.08 8.67 -15.29
N ALA A 66 13.29 8.12 -15.05
CA ALA A 66 14.54 8.89 -15.15
C ALA A 66 14.82 9.36 -16.58
N ALA A 67 14.64 8.49 -17.59
CA ALA A 67 14.85 8.82 -19.01
C ALA A 67 13.93 9.94 -19.50
N LYS A 68 12.72 10.06 -18.94
CA LYS A 68 11.76 11.13 -19.21
C LYS A 68 12.03 12.43 -18.41
N GLY A 69 13.07 12.46 -17.58
CA GLY A 69 13.38 13.63 -16.73
C GLY A 69 12.29 13.88 -15.66
N ILE A 70 11.51 12.87 -15.33
CA ILE A 70 10.46 12.96 -14.30
C ILE A 70 11.11 12.76 -12.93
N ARG A 71 10.72 13.59 -11.96
CA ARG A 71 11.26 13.50 -10.62
C ARG A 71 10.76 12.24 -9.91
N PHE A 72 11.67 11.37 -9.53
CA PHE A 72 11.42 10.28 -8.61
C PHE A 72 11.50 10.79 -7.17
N PHE A 73 10.50 10.50 -6.33
CA PHE A 73 10.45 10.96 -4.96
C PHE A 73 10.82 9.87 -3.99
N ASP A 74 10.16 8.71 -4.09
CA ASP A 74 10.35 7.61 -3.13
C ASP A 74 9.86 6.27 -3.67
N GLU A 75 10.26 5.19 -2.97
CA GLU A 75 9.83 3.84 -3.18
C GLU A 75 9.45 3.20 -1.85
N ILE A 76 8.22 2.70 -1.76
CA ILE A 76 7.71 2.07 -0.54
C ILE A 76 7.53 0.57 -0.78
N ASP A 77 8.33 -0.24 -0.09
CA ASP A 77 8.25 -1.70 -0.11
C ASP A 77 7.23 -2.16 0.94
N HIS A 78 6.01 -2.43 0.49
CA HIS A 78 4.94 -2.90 1.37
C HIS A 78 5.21 -4.29 1.93
N GLN A 79 5.94 -5.16 1.21
CA GLN A 79 6.31 -6.49 1.69
C GLN A 79 7.19 -6.39 2.94
N LYS A 80 8.19 -5.48 2.93
CA LYS A 80 9.02 -5.23 4.10
C LYS A 80 8.22 -4.64 5.26
N LEU A 81 7.27 -3.74 4.98
CA LEU A 81 6.39 -3.20 6.02
C LEU A 81 5.55 -4.30 6.66
N GLY A 82 4.95 -5.19 5.85
CA GLY A 82 4.20 -6.34 6.35
C GLY A 82 5.07 -7.25 7.22
N ALA A 83 6.28 -7.58 6.76
CA ALA A 83 7.22 -8.39 7.53
C ALA A 83 7.61 -7.75 8.87
N SER A 84 7.81 -6.42 8.91
CA SER A 84 8.15 -5.70 10.14
C SER A 84 7.01 -5.65 11.17
N ALA A 85 5.79 -5.93 10.75
CA ALA A 85 4.60 -5.97 11.58
C ALA A 85 4.12 -7.41 11.90
N ASP A 86 4.92 -8.43 11.53
CA ASP A 86 4.55 -9.86 11.61
C ASP A 86 3.25 -10.20 10.83
N LEU A 87 2.95 -9.42 9.79
CA LEU A 87 1.80 -9.58 8.89
C LEU A 87 2.30 -9.75 7.44
N PRO A 88 2.83 -10.92 7.06
CA PRO A 88 3.42 -11.11 5.74
C PRO A 88 2.39 -10.93 4.63
N ILE A 89 2.74 -10.12 3.62
CA ILE A 89 1.98 -9.92 2.39
C ILE A 89 2.83 -10.30 1.18
N GLY A 90 2.18 -10.49 0.03
CA GLY A 90 2.86 -10.70 -1.25
C GLY A 90 3.72 -9.51 -1.68
N ARG A 91 4.48 -9.70 -2.76
CA ARG A 91 5.35 -8.64 -3.32
C ARG A 91 4.50 -7.45 -3.74
N SER A 92 4.84 -6.29 -3.21
CA SER A 92 4.12 -5.05 -3.47
C SER A 92 5.06 -3.86 -3.23
N THR A 93 5.26 -3.06 -4.28
CA THR A 93 6.11 -1.85 -4.21
C THR A 93 5.36 -0.66 -4.82
N LEU A 94 5.30 0.44 -4.09
CA LEU A 94 4.73 1.70 -4.54
C LEU A 94 5.84 2.66 -4.95
N LEU A 95 5.77 3.15 -6.20
CA LEU A 95 6.67 4.16 -6.74
C LEU A 95 5.99 5.52 -6.69
N LEU A 96 6.68 6.52 -6.14
CA LEU A 96 6.23 7.91 -6.04
C LEU A 96 7.06 8.77 -6.99
N PHE A 97 6.41 9.39 -7.97
CA PHE A 97 7.09 10.24 -8.95
C PHE A 97 6.17 11.34 -9.47
N GLY A 98 6.72 12.33 -10.16
CA GLY A 98 5.91 13.37 -10.76
C GLY A 98 6.71 14.45 -11.46
N ASN A 99 6.00 15.23 -12.26
CA ASN A 99 6.50 16.44 -12.88
C ASN A 99 5.92 17.65 -12.13
N PRO A 100 6.70 18.38 -11.29
CA PRO A 100 6.20 19.49 -10.49
C PRO A 100 5.49 20.57 -11.32
N PRO A 101 5.99 21.04 -12.48
CA PRO A 101 5.28 21.99 -13.33
C PRO A 101 3.88 21.56 -13.75
N LEU A 102 3.65 20.26 -13.92
CA LEU A 102 2.32 19.74 -14.24
C LEU A 102 1.47 19.56 -12.98
N GLY A 103 2.02 18.91 -11.95
CA GLY A 103 1.29 18.57 -10.74
C GLY A 103 0.85 19.76 -9.92
N VAL A 104 1.66 20.81 -9.84
CA VAL A 104 1.30 22.05 -9.12
C VAL A 104 0.04 22.71 -9.71
N GLN A 105 -0.23 22.57 -11.00
CA GLN A 105 -1.45 23.10 -11.61
C GLN A 105 -2.73 22.44 -11.07
N PHE A 106 -2.67 21.17 -10.68
CA PHE A 106 -3.80 20.50 -10.02
C PHE A 106 -4.01 21.03 -8.61
N LEU A 107 -2.93 21.27 -7.86
CA LEU A 107 -2.98 21.85 -6.51
C LEU A 107 -3.47 23.29 -6.53
N GLN A 108 -3.14 24.06 -7.58
CA GLN A 108 -3.68 25.40 -7.78
C GLN A 108 -5.19 25.41 -8.07
N ALA A 109 -5.69 24.41 -8.81
CA ALA A 109 -7.11 24.26 -9.07
C ALA A 109 -7.88 23.81 -7.82
N ASN A 110 -7.34 22.85 -7.07
CA ASN A 110 -7.87 22.41 -5.79
C ASN A 110 -6.74 21.86 -4.90
N PRO A 111 -6.42 22.51 -3.76
CA PRO A 111 -5.36 22.06 -2.87
C PRO A 111 -5.52 20.62 -2.37
N LEU A 112 -6.75 20.10 -2.25
CA LEU A 112 -7.02 18.72 -1.82
C LEU A 112 -6.50 17.68 -2.84
N ALA A 113 -6.27 18.07 -4.09
CA ALA A 113 -5.63 17.19 -5.08
C ALA A 113 -4.22 16.73 -4.65
N GLY A 114 -3.60 17.45 -3.71
CA GLY A 114 -2.34 17.03 -3.08
C GLY A 114 -2.41 15.67 -2.39
N LEU A 115 -3.58 15.15 -2.05
CA LEU A 115 -3.76 13.78 -1.52
C LEU A 115 -3.44 12.70 -2.58
N ASP A 116 -3.61 13.01 -3.86
CA ASP A 116 -3.31 12.12 -4.98
C ASP A 116 -2.06 12.53 -5.77
N TRP A 117 -1.27 13.47 -5.25
CA TRP A 117 0.00 13.91 -5.79
C TRP A 117 1.12 13.77 -4.74
N PRO A 118 2.31 13.24 -5.06
CA PRO A 118 2.81 12.82 -6.38
C PRO A 118 2.08 11.60 -6.94
N VAL A 119 2.33 11.30 -8.24
CA VAL A 119 1.78 10.09 -8.90
C VAL A 119 2.21 8.86 -8.12
N ARG A 120 1.27 7.96 -7.91
CA ARG A 120 1.46 6.67 -7.26
C ARG A 120 1.30 5.56 -8.29
N MET A 121 2.34 4.78 -8.49
CA MET A 121 2.30 3.61 -9.37
C MET A 121 2.70 2.37 -8.56
N LEU A 122 1.79 1.44 -8.43
CA LEU A 122 1.93 0.24 -7.63
C LEU A 122 2.31 -0.94 -8.52
N VAL A 123 3.35 -1.67 -8.15
CA VAL A 123 3.71 -2.96 -8.74
C VAL A 123 3.36 -4.05 -7.74
N THR A 124 2.59 -5.05 -8.16
CA THR A 124 2.21 -6.22 -7.35
C THR A 124 2.48 -7.51 -8.10
N GLU A 125 2.70 -8.59 -7.36
CA GLU A 125 2.80 -9.95 -7.90
C GLU A 125 1.72 -10.81 -7.26
N ASP A 126 0.88 -11.43 -8.11
CA ASP A 126 -0.14 -12.37 -7.68
C ASP A 126 0.48 -13.72 -7.31
N THR A 127 -0.29 -14.61 -6.66
CA THR A 127 0.18 -15.93 -6.22
C THR A 127 0.59 -16.87 -7.35
N ASP A 128 0.15 -16.60 -8.58
CA ASP A 128 0.53 -17.33 -9.79
C ASP A 128 1.79 -16.75 -10.49
N GLY A 129 2.42 -15.73 -9.89
CA GLY A 129 3.59 -15.04 -10.44
C GLY A 129 3.26 -13.97 -11.48
N THR A 130 1.98 -13.68 -11.73
CA THR A 130 1.58 -12.59 -12.62
C THR A 130 1.90 -11.23 -12.00
N VAL A 131 2.66 -10.40 -12.73
CA VAL A 131 3.03 -9.07 -12.27
C VAL A 131 2.10 -8.02 -12.87
N TRP A 132 1.62 -7.12 -12.02
CA TRP A 132 0.71 -6.05 -12.37
C TRP A 132 1.28 -4.69 -12.02
N ILE A 133 0.95 -3.72 -12.87
CA ILE A 133 1.22 -2.30 -12.65
C ILE A 133 -0.14 -1.62 -12.53
N SER A 134 -0.35 -0.85 -11.46
CA SER A 134 -1.60 -0.15 -11.22
C SER A 134 -1.36 1.31 -10.86
N TRP A 135 -2.22 2.21 -11.33
CA TRP A 135 -2.16 3.63 -11.02
C TRP A 135 -3.55 4.26 -11.06
N SER A 136 -3.67 5.46 -10.50
CA SER A 136 -4.95 6.19 -10.53
C SER A 136 -5.28 6.70 -11.93
N ASP A 137 -6.54 6.53 -12.35
CA ASP A 137 -7.07 7.22 -13.51
C ASP A 137 -7.15 8.73 -13.21
N PHE A 138 -6.45 9.55 -13.98
CA PHE A 138 -6.42 11.00 -13.75
C PHE A 138 -7.76 11.68 -14.03
N ARG A 139 -8.63 11.11 -14.87
CA ARG A 139 -10.00 11.59 -15.04
C ARG A 139 -10.83 11.37 -13.78
N PHE A 140 -10.66 10.21 -13.14
CA PHE A 140 -11.29 9.93 -11.85
C PHE A 140 -10.79 10.89 -10.77
N VAL A 141 -9.48 11.14 -10.69
CA VAL A 141 -8.87 12.11 -9.78
C VAL A 141 -9.42 13.52 -10.04
N ALA A 142 -9.51 13.92 -11.31
CA ALA A 142 -10.08 15.22 -11.70
C ALA A 142 -11.53 15.38 -11.24
N ASN A 143 -12.37 14.38 -11.46
CA ASN A 143 -13.75 14.37 -11.01
C ASN A 143 -13.87 14.44 -9.48
N ARG A 144 -13.02 13.66 -8.77
CA ARG A 144 -12.99 13.63 -7.30
C ARG A 144 -12.72 14.99 -6.68
N TYR A 145 -11.84 15.79 -7.29
CA TYR A 145 -11.42 17.08 -6.77
C TYR A 145 -12.00 18.25 -7.57
N GLN A 146 -12.89 17.99 -8.52
CA GLN A 146 -13.53 19.02 -9.36
C GLN A 146 -12.48 19.94 -10.00
N LEU A 147 -11.49 19.34 -10.68
CA LEU A 147 -10.39 20.06 -11.32
C LEU A 147 -10.85 20.68 -12.62
N GLU A 148 -11.53 21.82 -12.52
CA GLU A 148 -12.05 22.56 -13.68
C GLU A 148 -10.92 23.20 -14.50
N ASN A 149 -11.15 23.32 -15.81
CA ASN A 149 -10.24 23.99 -16.75
C ASN A 149 -8.82 23.41 -16.77
N ARG A 150 -8.68 22.08 -16.57
CA ARG A 150 -7.40 21.35 -16.56
C ARG A 150 -7.40 20.13 -17.48
N ASP A 151 -8.36 20.00 -18.42
CA ASP A 151 -8.50 18.83 -19.28
C ASP A 151 -7.20 18.47 -20.04
N PRO A 152 -6.45 19.44 -20.64
CA PRO A 152 -5.18 19.11 -21.28
C PRO A 152 -4.13 18.54 -20.32
N GLN A 153 -4.06 19.08 -19.10
CA GLN A 153 -3.11 18.63 -18.08
C GLN A 153 -3.49 17.25 -17.54
N ILE A 154 -4.78 16.98 -17.39
CA ILE A 154 -5.33 15.69 -16.97
C ILE A 154 -5.02 14.63 -18.03
N ALA A 155 -5.25 14.94 -19.31
CA ALA A 155 -4.91 14.05 -20.41
C ALA A 155 -3.41 13.76 -20.46
N MET A 156 -2.56 14.78 -20.38
CA MET A 156 -1.11 14.66 -20.34
C MET A 156 -0.62 13.78 -19.19
N ALA A 157 -1.15 13.96 -17.97
CA ALA A 157 -0.79 13.14 -16.82
C ALA A 157 -1.15 11.66 -17.04
N GLY A 158 -2.32 11.39 -17.64
CA GLY A 158 -2.74 10.03 -18.01
C GLY A 158 -1.83 9.39 -19.05
N GLU A 159 -1.49 10.12 -20.10
CA GLU A 159 -0.59 9.66 -21.17
C GLU A 159 0.82 9.36 -20.64
N VAL A 160 1.37 10.23 -19.80
CA VAL A 160 2.68 10.04 -19.19
C VAL A 160 2.69 8.79 -18.31
N ALA A 161 1.69 8.60 -17.45
CA ALA A 161 1.60 7.41 -16.60
C ALA A 161 1.46 6.12 -17.43
N ALA A 162 0.63 6.12 -18.47
CA ALA A 162 0.49 5.00 -19.39
C ALA A 162 1.78 4.72 -20.16
N SER A 163 2.49 5.77 -20.61
CA SER A 163 3.79 5.65 -21.27
C SER A 163 4.84 5.00 -20.36
N ILE A 164 4.90 5.41 -19.09
CA ILE A 164 5.80 4.79 -18.10
C ILE A 164 5.45 3.32 -17.90
N ALA A 165 4.17 2.99 -17.71
CA ALA A 165 3.72 1.62 -17.54
C ALA A 165 4.07 0.75 -18.77
N SER A 166 4.07 1.33 -19.98
CA SER A 166 4.42 0.62 -21.22
C SER A 166 5.89 0.18 -21.28
N ALA A 167 6.79 0.77 -20.48
CA ALA A 167 8.19 0.30 -20.39
C ALA A 167 8.32 -1.14 -19.86
N ALA A 168 7.28 -1.66 -19.24
CA ALA A 168 7.17 -3.04 -18.77
C ALA A 168 6.40 -3.95 -19.75
N ARG A 169 6.27 -3.56 -21.01
CA ARG A 169 5.77 -4.37 -22.13
C ARG A 169 6.90 -4.68 -23.11
N LYS A 170 6.75 -5.81 -23.87
CA LYS A 170 7.65 -6.21 -24.96
C LYS A 170 7.15 -5.69 -26.29
#